data_bb4bc7b7efdaff3f7bdbb926dec4b9d4
#
_entry.id   bb4bc7b7efdaff3f7bdbb926dec4b9d4
#
_cell.length_a   1.000
_cell.length_b   1.000
_cell.length_c   1.000
_cell.angle_alpha   90.00
_cell.angle_beta   90.00
_cell.angle_gamma   90.00
#
_symmetry.space_group_name_H-M   'P 1'
#
loop_
_entity.id
_entity.type
_entity.pdbx_description
1 polymer ?
#
loop_
_entity_poly.entity_id
_entity_poly.type
_entity_poly.pdbx_seq_one_letter_code
_entity_poly.pdbx_strand_id
1 'polypeptide(L)'
;MNNPTAADAPAASPKTLVESAYRALRRDIIEGRLGPGEKLRVEHLKDDYGVGAGTLREALSLLISDALVVSQGQRGFRVAPVSLEDFEDITRTRVMLECEALRQSITMGDEAWEANLVAAFHRLAKAEEKRI
;
A
#
# COMPACT_ATOMS: atom_id res chain seq x y z
N MET A 1 47.54 -18.08 4.97
CA MET A 1 46.16 -18.19 4.43
C MET A 1 45.25 -17.35 5.29
N ASN A 2 45.00 -16.10 4.91
CA ASN A 2 44.12 -15.18 5.60
C ASN A 2 42.70 -15.35 5.06
N ASN A 3 41.79 -15.71 5.95
CA ASN A 3 40.36 -15.75 5.67
C ASN A 3 39.82 -14.30 5.74
N PRO A 4 39.20 -13.75 4.70
CA PRO A 4 38.59 -12.43 4.79
C PRO A 4 37.31 -12.52 5.61
N THR A 5 37.33 -11.83 6.70
CA THR A 5 36.23 -11.48 7.59
C THR A 5 34.99 -11.05 6.82
N ALA A 6 33.84 -11.59 7.20
CA ALA A 6 32.54 -11.20 6.67
C ALA A 6 32.37 -9.68 6.69
N ALA A 7 32.29 -9.10 5.50
CA ALA A 7 32.14 -7.67 5.31
C ALA A 7 30.80 -7.20 5.85
N ASP A 8 30.91 -6.24 6.74
CA ASP A 8 29.94 -5.32 7.27
C ASP A 8 28.92 -4.90 6.17
N ALA A 9 27.72 -5.44 6.25
CA ALA A 9 26.62 -4.92 5.42
C ALA A 9 26.28 -3.52 5.97
N PRO A 10 26.26 -2.47 5.15
CA PRO A 10 26.00 -1.12 5.63
C PRO A 10 24.65 -1.09 6.34
N ALA A 11 24.66 -0.67 7.60
CA ALA A 11 23.43 -0.44 8.37
C ALA A 11 22.54 0.51 7.56
N ALA A 12 21.32 0.08 7.27
CA ALA A 12 20.37 0.88 6.49
C ALA A 12 20.20 2.26 7.11
N SER A 13 20.24 3.32 6.28
CA SER A 13 20.06 4.69 6.77
C SER A 13 18.69 4.85 7.46
N PRO A 14 18.55 5.78 8.42
CA PRO A 14 17.27 6.02 9.08
C PRO A 14 16.09 6.22 8.12
N LYS A 15 16.31 6.91 7.00
CA LYS A 15 15.30 7.10 5.94
C LYS A 15 14.87 5.79 5.28
N THR A 16 15.79 4.86 5.04
CA THR A 16 15.47 3.56 4.45
C THR A 16 14.74 2.65 5.44
N LEU A 17 15.03 2.77 6.74
CA LEU A 17 14.30 2.04 7.77
C LEU A 17 12.86 2.53 7.93
N VAL A 18 12.62 3.84 7.89
CA VAL A 18 11.27 4.42 7.90
C VAL A 18 10.48 3.95 6.69
N GLU A 19 11.06 4.04 5.50
CA GLU A 19 10.42 3.63 4.27
C GLU A 19 10.11 2.12 4.26
N SER A 20 11.03 1.29 4.75
CA SER A 20 10.82 -0.15 4.88
C SER A 20 9.67 -0.47 5.84
N ALA A 21 9.65 0.16 7.02
CA ALA A 21 8.58 0.01 8.00
C ALA A 21 7.23 0.47 7.45
N TYR A 22 7.20 1.63 6.78
CA TYR A 22 6.01 2.16 6.12
C TYR A 22 5.45 1.18 5.09
N ARG A 23 6.27 0.64 4.20
CA ARG A 23 5.84 -0.31 3.17
C ARG A 23 5.31 -1.61 3.78
N ALA A 24 5.97 -2.11 4.82
CA ALA A 24 5.54 -3.33 5.50
C ALA A 24 4.20 -3.13 6.21
N LEU A 25 4.06 -2.07 7.00
CA LEU A 25 2.81 -1.72 7.67
C LEU A 25 1.66 -1.48 6.67
N ARG A 26 1.93 -0.74 5.59
CA ARG A 26 0.96 -0.48 4.54
C ARG A 26 0.44 -1.76 3.91
N ARG A 27 1.34 -2.68 3.58
CA ARG A 27 0.97 -3.99 3.05
C ARG A 27 0.11 -4.77 4.04
N ASP A 28 0.49 -4.80 5.31
CA ASP A 28 -0.21 -5.56 6.35
C ASP A 28 -1.62 -5.01 6.63
N ILE A 29 -1.81 -3.70 6.51
CA ILE A 29 -3.12 -3.06 6.57
C ILE A 29 -3.97 -3.41 5.34
N ILE A 30 -3.41 -3.28 4.13
CA ILE A 30 -4.14 -3.54 2.88
C ILE A 30 -4.51 -5.03 2.76
N GLU A 31 -3.67 -5.93 3.21
CA GLU A 31 -3.92 -7.37 3.20
C GLU A 31 -4.75 -7.85 4.39
N GLY A 32 -5.13 -6.95 5.31
CA GLY A 32 -5.99 -7.24 6.44
C GLY A 32 -5.32 -7.98 7.60
N ARG A 33 -3.99 -8.09 7.62
CA ARG A 33 -3.25 -8.62 8.77
C ARG A 33 -3.36 -7.70 9.99
N LEU A 34 -3.36 -6.40 9.74
CA LEU A 34 -3.76 -5.38 10.71
C LEU A 34 -5.18 -4.94 10.31
N GLY A 35 -6.16 -5.33 11.10
CA GLY A 35 -7.57 -5.15 10.76
C GLY A 35 -8.08 -3.71 10.92
N PRO A 36 -9.18 -3.33 10.23
CA PRO A 36 -9.81 -2.01 10.41
C PRO A 36 -10.14 -1.73 11.86
N GLY A 37 -9.79 -0.53 12.34
CA GLY A 37 -10.01 -0.10 13.72
C GLY A 37 -9.06 -0.73 14.76
N GLU A 38 -8.16 -1.61 14.35
CA GLU A 38 -7.18 -2.25 15.23
C GLU A 38 -6.24 -1.22 15.85
N LYS A 39 -5.96 -1.37 17.14
CA LYS A 39 -5.05 -0.50 17.88
C LYS A 39 -3.59 -0.85 17.60
N LEU A 40 -2.85 0.10 17.06
CA LEU A 40 -1.45 -0.02 16.73
C LEU A 40 -0.58 0.40 17.92
N ARG A 41 -0.13 -0.58 18.70
CA ARG A 41 0.72 -0.33 19.87
C ARG A 41 2.18 -0.31 19.44
N VAL A 42 2.79 0.89 19.46
CA VAL A 42 4.19 1.09 19.05
C VAL A 42 5.15 0.15 19.76
N GLU A 43 4.94 -0.10 21.06
CA GLU A 43 5.82 -0.97 21.85
C GLU A 43 5.80 -2.45 21.43
N HIS A 44 4.69 -2.91 20.86
CA HIS A 44 4.60 -4.28 20.32
C HIS A 44 5.10 -4.32 18.87
N LEU A 45 4.63 -3.39 18.04
CA LEU A 45 4.96 -3.37 16.62
C LEU A 45 6.45 -3.13 16.34
N LYS A 46 7.18 -2.42 17.22
CA LYS A 46 8.63 -2.24 17.05
C LYS A 46 9.38 -3.57 17.01
N ASP A 47 8.94 -4.54 17.81
CA ASP A 47 9.54 -5.86 17.86
C ASP A 47 9.13 -6.70 16.63
N ASP A 48 7.86 -6.63 16.23
CA ASP A 48 7.33 -7.33 15.05
C ASP A 48 7.98 -6.88 13.74
N TYR A 49 8.25 -5.57 13.64
CA TYR A 49 8.86 -4.96 12.43
C TYR A 49 10.38 -4.75 12.54
N GLY A 50 10.99 -5.09 13.67
CA GLY A 50 12.44 -4.98 13.87
C GLY A 50 13.00 -3.57 13.76
N VAL A 51 12.22 -2.55 14.16
CA VAL A 51 12.60 -1.13 14.07
C VAL A 51 12.44 -0.41 15.41
N GLY A 52 13.13 0.71 15.57
CA GLY A 52 12.98 1.55 16.77
C GLY A 52 11.62 2.26 16.84
N ALA A 53 11.17 2.57 18.06
CA ALA A 53 9.90 3.26 18.31
C ALA A 53 9.77 4.61 17.56
N GLY A 54 10.88 5.36 17.42
CA GLY A 54 10.92 6.59 16.63
C GLY A 54 10.64 6.38 15.16
N THR A 55 11.35 5.42 14.55
CA THR A 55 11.17 5.00 13.15
C THR A 55 9.73 4.55 12.89
N LEU A 56 9.18 3.76 13.81
CA LEU A 56 7.81 3.27 13.70
C LEU A 56 6.77 4.40 13.76
N ARG A 57 6.95 5.37 14.70
CA ARG A 57 6.06 6.54 14.77
C ARG A 57 6.11 7.40 13.51
N GLU A 58 7.28 7.55 12.91
CA GLU A 58 7.44 8.27 11.66
C GLU A 58 6.74 7.53 10.51
N ALA A 59 6.90 6.22 10.40
CA ALA A 59 6.19 5.39 9.43
C ALA A 59 4.66 5.47 9.61
N LEU A 60 4.16 5.42 10.86
CA LEU A 60 2.74 5.57 11.16
C LEU A 60 2.22 6.97 10.81
N SER A 61 3.04 8.02 10.96
CA SER A 61 2.68 9.38 10.56
C SER A 61 2.51 9.51 9.04
N LEU A 62 3.33 8.82 8.25
CA LEU A 62 3.15 8.73 6.80
C LEU A 62 1.84 8.02 6.44
N LEU A 63 1.50 6.94 7.15
CA LEU A 63 0.24 6.21 6.95
C LEU A 63 -1.01 7.02 7.34
N ILE A 64 -0.88 7.99 8.25
CA ILE A 64 -1.96 8.97 8.52
C ILE A 64 -2.20 9.85 7.30
N SER A 65 -1.14 10.30 6.63
CA SER A 65 -1.25 11.09 5.40
C SER A 65 -1.90 10.31 4.25
N ASP A 66 -1.76 8.98 4.27
CA ASP A 66 -2.44 8.08 3.32
C ASP A 66 -3.87 7.69 3.75
N ALA A 67 -4.36 8.23 4.85
CA ALA A 67 -5.65 7.88 5.45
C ALA A 67 -5.82 6.37 5.81
N LEU A 68 -4.72 5.64 5.96
CA LEU A 68 -4.71 4.23 6.39
C LEU A 68 -4.65 4.07 7.92
N VAL A 69 -4.19 5.09 8.61
CA VAL A 69 -4.06 5.13 10.07
C VAL A 69 -4.69 6.42 10.59
N VAL A 70 -5.29 6.34 11.75
CA VAL A 70 -5.82 7.50 12.47
C VAL A 70 -5.08 7.66 13.80
N SER A 71 -4.78 8.91 14.18
CA SER A 71 -4.24 9.24 15.49
C SER A 71 -5.38 9.49 16.48
N GLN A 72 -5.25 8.95 17.67
CA GLN A 72 -6.19 9.19 18.78
C GLN A 72 -5.56 10.08 19.86
N GLY A 73 -4.79 11.07 19.47
CA GLY A 73 -4.06 11.94 20.38
C GLY A 73 -3.08 11.14 21.24
N GLN A 74 -3.15 11.33 22.57
CA GLN A 74 -2.27 10.59 23.50
C GLN A 74 -2.57 9.09 23.59
N ARG A 75 -3.68 8.60 22.99
CA ARG A 75 -4.08 7.18 23.00
C ARG A 75 -3.40 6.36 21.92
N GLY A 76 -2.56 6.97 21.08
CA GLY A 76 -1.76 6.32 20.05
C GLY A 76 -2.44 6.25 18.69
N PHE A 77 -2.22 5.16 17.98
CA PHE A 77 -2.61 4.97 16.58
C PHE A 77 -3.60 3.81 16.44
N ARG A 78 -4.46 3.90 15.42
CA ARG A 78 -5.34 2.81 14.98
C ARG A 78 -5.33 2.72 13.46
N VAL A 79 -5.56 1.51 12.95
CA VAL A 79 -5.93 1.34 11.54
C VAL A 79 -7.23 2.10 11.30
N ALA A 80 -7.32 2.83 10.19
CA ALA A 80 -8.53 3.55 9.84
C ALA A 80 -9.73 2.59 9.79
N PRO A 81 -10.86 2.95 10.41
CA PRO A 81 -12.06 2.13 10.30
C PRO A 81 -12.57 2.14 8.86
N VAL A 82 -13.18 1.05 8.44
CA VAL A 82 -13.87 0.97 7.14
C VAL A 82 -15.35 1.22 7.39
N SER A 83 -15.90 2.20 6.70
CA SER A 83 -17.32 2.52 6.68
C SER A 83 -17.93 2.01 5.37
N LEU A 84 -19.07 1.34 5.44
CA LEU A 84 -19.80 0.93 4.23
C LEU A 84 -20.26 2.16 3.44
N GLU A 85 -20.68 3.21 4.12
CA GLU A 85 -21.10 4.47 3.51
C GLU A 85 -19.95 5.12 2.73
N ASP A 86 -18.75 5.22 3.33
CA ASP A 86 -17.56 5.72 2.65
C ASP A 86 -17.17 4.86 1.44
N PHE A 87 -17.28 3.53 1.58
CA PHE A 87 -17.01 2.61 0.48
C PHE A 87 -17.98 2.81 -0.69
N GLU A 88 -19.27 2.96 -0.40
CA GLU A 88 -20.29 3.22 -1.42
C GLU A 88 -20.08 4.57 -2.10
N ASP A 89 -19.72 5.61 -1.36
CA ASP A 89 -19.45 6.94 -1.89
C ASP A 89 -18.20 6.96 -2.79
N ILE A 90 -17.11 6.34 -2.33
CA ILE A 90 -15.89 6.17 -3.14
C ILE A 90 -16.19 5.37 -4.40
N THR A 91 -16.96 4.28 -4.29
CA THR A 91 -17.34 3.44 -5.43
C THR A 91 -18.14 4.23 -6.45
N ARG A 92 -19.12 5.03 -6.00
CA ARG A 92 -19.93 5.89 -6.86
C ARG A 92 -19.08 6.92 -7.61
N THR A 93 -18.17 7.56 -6.89
CA THR A 93 -17.25 8.54 -7.47
C THR A 93 -16.31 7.90 -8.50
N ARG A 94 -15.75 6.73 -8.19
CA ARG A 94 -14.89 5.98 -9.10
C ARG A 94 -15.63 5.56 -10.36
N VAL A 95 -16.84 5.02 -10.23
CA VAL A 95 -17.66 4.63 -11.38
C VAL A 95 -17.91 5.83 -12.30
N MET A 96 -18.27 6.97 -11.73
CA MET A 96 -18.49 8.20 -12.51
C MET A 96 -17.24 8.63 -13.28
N LEU A 97 -16.09 8.68 -12.63
CA LEU A 97 -14.83 9.11 -13.23
C LEU A 97 -14.29 8.09 -14.25
N GLU A 98 -14.30 6.82 -13.90
CA GLU A 98 -13.76 5.73 -14.74
C GLU A 98 -14.63 5.54 -15.98
N CYS A 99 -15.96 5.62 -15.87
CA CYS A 99 -16.87 5.55 -17.02
C CYS A 99 -16.68 6.75 -17.96
N GLU A 100 -16.53 7.96 -17.44
CA GLU A 100 -16.30 9.13 -18.26
C GLU A 100 -14.92 9.08 -18.95
N ALA A 101 -13.87 8.68 -18.24
CA ALA A 101 -12.55 8.47 -18.81
C ALA A 101 -12.56 7.42 -19.93
N LEU A 102 -13.27 6.29 -19.69
CA LEU A 102 -13.42 5.24 -20.70
C LEU A 102 -14.19 5.72 -21.93
N ARG A 103 -15.29 6.46 -21.74
CA ARG A 103 -16.06 7.04 -22.83
C ARG A 103 -15.21 7.96 -23.69
N GLN A 104 -14.41 8.84 -23.07
CA GLN A 104 -13.51 9.73 -23.80
C GLN A 104 -12.41 8.94 -24.54
N SER A 105 -11.83 7.92 -23.89
CA SER A 105 -10.81 7.07 -24.50
C SER A 105 -11.33 6.34 -25.73
N ILE A 106 -12.54 5.80 -25.69
CA ILE A 106 -13.19 5.14 -26.83
C ILE A 106 -13.47 6.15 -27.96
N THR A 107 -13.95 7.35 -27.61
CA THR A 107 -14.30 8.37 -28.60
C THR A 107 -13.07 8.92 -29.34
N MET A 108 -11.92 8.98 -28.65
CA MET A 108 -10.66 9.51 -29.18
C MET A 108 -9.72 8.40 -29.70
N GLY A 109 -10.09 7.13 -29.53
CA GLY A 109 -9.28 5.99 -29.92
C GLY A 109 -9.14 5.89 -31.43
N ASP A 110 -7.94 5.54 -31.86
CA ASP A 110 -7.60 5.21 -33.24
C ASP A 110 -7.30 3.71 -33.39
N GLU A 111 -6.93 3.27 -34.61
CA GLU A 111 -6.57 1.87 -34.88
C GLU A 111 -5.42 1.38 -34.00
N ALA A 112 -4.45 2.22 -33.67
CA ALA A 112 -3.33 1.86 -32.81
C ALA A 112 -3.79 1.66 -31.36
N TRP A 113 -4.72 2.50 -30.89
CA TRP A 113 -5.36 2.33 -29.59
C TRP A 113 -6.12 1.00 -29.50
N GLU A 114 -6.92 0.66 -30.52
CA GLU A 114 -7.68 -0.59 -30.59
C GLU A 114 -6.75 -1.81 -30.57
N ALA A 115 -5.71 -1.80 -31.38
CA ALA A 115 -4.72 -2.88 -31.42
C ALA A 115 -4.04 -3.08 -30.05
N ASN A 116 -3.68 -1.99 -29.37
CA ASN A 116 -3.10 -2.04 -28.02
C ASN A 116 -4.07 -2.60 -26.99
N LEU A 117 -5.35 -2.23 -27.07
CA LEU A 117 -6.40 -2.75 -26.19
C LEU A 117 -6.58 -4.25 -26.35
N VAL A 118 -6.67 -4.75 -27.57
CA VAL A 118 -6.78 -6.19 -27.89
C VAL A 118 -5.56 -6.94 -27.37
N ALA A 119 -4.36 -6.42 -27.57
CA ALA A 119 -3.14 -7.03 -27.09
C ALA A 119 -3.08 -7.05 -25.55
N ALA A 120 -3.55 -5.99 -24.88
CA ALA A 120 -3.61 -5.93 -23.42
C ALA A 120 -4.62 -6.95 -22.87
N PHE A 121 -5.79 -7.05 -23.46
CA PHE A 121 -6.82 -8.03 -23.11
C PHE A 121 -6.31 -9.48 -23.24
N HIS A 122 -5.63 -9.79 -24.35
CA HIS A 122 -5.05 -11.12 -24.57
C HIS A 122 -3.99 -11.47 -23.52
N ARG A 123 -3.13 -10.50 -23.13
CA ARG A 123 -2.15 -10.72 -22.06
C ARG A 123 -2.81 -10.97 -20.71
N LEU A 124 -3.89 -10.25 -20.39
CA LEU A 124 -4.66 -10.43 -19.17
C LEU A 124 -5.28 -11.83 -19.12
N ALA A 125 -5.99 -12.23 -20.17
CA ALA A 125 -6.61 -13.54 -20.25
C ALA A 125 -5.60 -14.69 -20.04
N LYS A 126 -4.42 -14.60 -20.67
CA LYS A 126 -3.34 -15.58 -20.46
C LYS A 126 -2.76 -15.57 -19.02
N ALA A 127 -2.76 -14.42 -18.36
CA ALA A 127 -2.30 -14.34 -16.97
C ALA A 127 -3.30 -14.96 -16.00
N GLU A 128 -4.60 -14.84 -16.29
CA GLU A 128 -5.67 -15.49 -15.51
C GLU A 128 -5.63 -17.00 -15.62
N GLU A 129 -5.45 -17.55 -16.84
CA GLU A 129 -5.31 -19.00 -17.05
C GLU A 129 -4.16 -19.63 -16.24
N LYS A 130 -3.07 -18.90 -16.01
CA LYS A 130 -1.93 -19.38 -15.24
C LYS A 130 -2.13 -19.32 -13.71
N ARG A 131 -3.22 -18.73 -13.26
CA ARG A 131 -3.50 -18.48 -11.84
C ARG A 131 -4.38 -19.56 -11.21
N ILE A 132 -4.94 -20.43 -12.04
CA ILE A 132 -5.70 -21.62 -11.67
C ILE A 132 -4.75 -22.83 -11.64
#